data_98339b8f634db93fdf525c2a7f50db4f
#
_entry.id   98339b8f634db93fdf525c2a7f50db4f
#
_cell.length_a   1.000
_cell.length_b   1.000
_cell.length_c   1.000
_cell.angle_alpha   90.00
_cell.angle_beta   90.00
_cell.angle_gamma   90.00
#
_symmetry.space_group_name_H-M   'P 1'
#
loop_
_entity.id
_entity.type
_entity.pdbx_description
1 polymer ?
#
loop_
_entity_poly.entity_id
_entity_poly.type
_entity_poly.pdbx_seq_one_letter_code
_entity_poly.pdbx_strand_id
1 'polypeptide(L)'
;MQSIAFTSSPSIPLLKPRRPSRLASPFRFDPICISSSPKSLDLASVNGLSASAPCKSFFSTSPSSRLDKWSSVPSFLGSDRKRSGVEVRATSVPESAGESAKSSSLMQTLQLGSLFGLWYLFNIYFNIYNKQVLKVYPYPVTVTAVQFAVGTVLVILMWTSNLYKRPKISGAQLVAILPLAVVHTLGNLFTNMSLGKVAVSFTHTIKAMEPFFSVVLSAMFLGELPTLWVVSSLVPIVGGVALASVTEASFNWAGFWSAMASNVTNQSRNVLSKKFMVKKEESLDNITLFSIITIMSFILLAPVAVLMEGVKFTPSYLQSAGLDVRQLYTRSFIAALCFHAYQQVSYMILQRVSPVTHSVGNCVKRVVVIVTSVLFFRSPVSPINTMGTGVALAGVFLYSRVKRIKPNPKAA
;
A
#
# COMPACT_ATOMS: atom_id res chain seq x y z
N MET A 1 -33.41 -38.18 -48.31
CA MET A 1 -32.64 -38.67 -49.50
C MET A 1 -31.79 -37.49 -49.98
N GLN A 2 -30.51 -37.70 -50.10
CA GLN A 2 -29.35 -36.97 -50.65
C GLN A 2 -28.39 -36.57 -49.55
N SER A 3 -27.43 -37.32 -49.27
CA SER A 3 -26.17 -37.75 -49.92
C SER A 3 -25.04 -36.78 -49.58
N ILE A 4 -24.22 -37.32 -48.78
CA ILE A 4 -22.89 -37.05 -48.31
C ILE A 4 -21.91 -36.71 -49.44
N ALA A 5 -21.09 -35.68 -49.26
CA ALA A 5 -19.83 -35.55 -49.97
C ALA A 5 -18.69 -35.19 -48.97
N PHE A 6 -17.84 -36.16 -48.75
CA PHE A 6 -16.51 -36.03 -48.12
C PHE A 6 -15.59 -35.30 -49.09
N THR A 7 -14.89 -34.28 -48.63
CA THR A 7 -13.68 -33.78 -49.29
C THR A 7 -12.51 -33.91 -48.35
N SER A 8 -11.50 -34.65 -48.84
CA SER A 8 -10.25 -35.00 -48.26
C SER A 8 -9.29 -33.82 -48.08
N SER A 9 -8.66 -33.77 -46.90
CA SER A 9 -7.53 -32.90 -46.59
C SER A 9 -6.24 -33.33 -47.29
N PRO A 10 -5.36 -32.40 -47.68
CA PRO A 10 -4.02 -32.76 -48.16
C PRO A 10 -3.04 -32.87 -46.99
N SER A 11 -2.23 -33.91 -47.09
CA SER A 11 -1.16 -34.30 -46.20
C SER A 11 0.00 -33.29 -46.13
N ILE A 12 0.43 -32.97 -44.92
CA ILE A 12 1.64 -32.19 -44.65
C ILE A 12 2.84 -33.16 -44.53
N PRO A 13 4.00 -32.89 -45.15
CA PRO A 13 5.16 -33.74 -45.07
C PRO A 13 5.94 -33.59 -43.76
N LEU A 14 6.31 -34.68 -43.16
CA LEU A 14 7.18 -34.86 -42.00
C LEU A 14 8.60 -34.36 -42.29
N LEU A 15 9.04 -33.31 -41.56
CA LEU A 15 10.44 -32.90 -41.48
C LEU A 15 11.17 -33.66 -40.38
N LYS A 16 12.28 -34.31 -40.74
CA LYS A 16 13.21 -35.03 -39.87
C LYS A 16 13.82 -34.10 -38.79
N PRO A 17 14.10 -34.64 -37.57
CA PRO A 17 14.78 -33.84 -36.52
C PRO A 17 16.29 -33.76 -36.84
N ARG A 18 16.80 -32.52 -36.82
CA ARG A 18 18.23 -32.20 -36.82
C ARG A 18 18.79 -32.34 -35.39
N ARG A 19 19.91 -33.06 -35.26
CA ARG A 19 20.73 -33.16 -34.03
C ARG A 19 21.27 -31.78 -33.62
N PRO A 20 21.32 -31.45 -32.29
CA PRO A 20 21.99 -30.26 -31.83
C PRO A 20 23.49 -30.45 -31.76
N SER A 21 24.22 -29.52 -32.35
CA SER A 21 25.68 -29.34 -32.17
C SER A 21 25.94 -28.74 -30.79
N ARG A 22 26.90 -29.34 -30.10
CA ARG A 22 27.51 -28.79 -28.87
C ARG A 22 28.20 -27.47 -29.16
N LEU A 23 28.00 -26.43 -28.32
CA LEU A 23 29.07 -25.53 -27.85
C LEU A 23 28.50 -24.49 -26.86
N ALA A 24 29.31 -24.28 -25.85
CA ALA A 24 29.41 -23.19 -24.91
C ALA A 24 28.82 -23.41 -23.50
N SER A 25 29.75 -23.43 -22.59
CA SER A 25 29.76 -23.65 -21.16
C SER A 25 28.95 -22.61 -20.35
N PRO A 26 28.51 -22.99 -19.13
CA PRO A 26 27.78 -22.11 -18.23
C PRO A 26 28.74 -21.18 -17.46
N PHE A 27 28.34 -19.93 -17.32
CA PHE A 27 28.94 -18.97 -16.41
C PHE A 27 28.78 -19.44 -14.96
N ARG A 28 29.91 -19.73 -14.34
CA ARG A 28 30.04 -20.09 -12.93
C ARG A 28 30.27 -18.78 -12.15
N PHE A 29 29.37 -18.44 -11.27
CA PHE A 29 29.60 -17.39 -10.27
C PHE A 29 30.31 -18.03 -9.07
N ASP A 30 31.58 -17.68 -8.86
CA ASP A 30 32.32 -17.98 -7.65
C ASP A 30 32.01 -16.90 -6.59
N PRO A 31 31.75 -17.28 -5.32
CA PRO A 31 31.61 -16.32 -4.24
C PRO A 31 32.97 -15.82 -3.78
N ILE A 32 33.16 -14.51 -3.75
CA ILE A 32 34.34 -13.86 -3.18
C ILE A 32 34.28 -13.98 -1.66
N CYS A 33 35.11 -14.87 -1.11
CA CYS A 33 35.45 -14.91 0.31
C CYS A 33 36.48 -13.81 0.62
N ILE A 34 36.09 -12.82 1.42
CA ILE A 34 37.04 -11.92 2.07
C ILE A 34 37.36 -12.51 3.44
N SER A 35 38.54 -13.15 3.56
CA SER A 35 39.11 -13.56 4.83
C SER A 35 39.87 -12.38 5.45
N SER A 36 39.46 -11.99 6.62
CA SER A 36 40.23 -11.13 7.52
C SER A 36 41.19 -12.00 8.34
N SER A 37 42.47 -11.66 8.33
CA SER A 37 43.40 -12.09 9.40
C SER A 37 44.55 -11.09 9.54
N PRO A 38 44.95 -10.78 10.76
CA PRO A 38 45.93 -9.74 11.05
C PRO A 38 47.35 -10.30 11.07
N LYS A 39 48.34 -9.56 10.58
CA LYS A 39 49.76 -9.79 10.88
C LYS A 39 50.37 -8.52 11.38
N SER A 40 50.84 -8.61 12.63
CA SER A 40 51.84 -7.81 13.29
C SER A 40 53.20 -8.04 12.64
N LEU A 41 54.06 -7.01 12.63
CA LEU A 41 55.50 -7.02 12.86
C LEU A 41 56.12 -5.66 12.48
N ASP A 42 56.52 -4.95 13.47
CA ASP A 42 57.84 -4.54 13.93
C ASP A 42 58.64 -3.50 13.13
N LEU A 43 58.91 -2.43 13.89
CA LEU A 43 60.17 -1.69 14.19
C LEU A 43 61.08 -1.32 13.03
N ALA A 44 61.30 -0.01 12.91
CA ALA A 44 62.58 0.69 13.02
C ALA A 44 62.38 2.18 12.75
N SER A 45 62.46 2.97 13.74
CA SER A 45 63.42 3.99 14.16
C SER A 45 63.94 4.90 13.03
N VAL A 46 63.80 6.22 13.26
CA VAL A 46 64.87 7.21 13.44
C VAL A 46 64.25 8.65 13.36
N ASN A 47 64.43 9.40 14.49
CA ASN A 47 64.73 10.81 14.70
C ASN A 47 64.20 11.89 13.74
N GLY A 48 63.57 12.95 14.19
CA GLY A 48 64.08 13.99 15.04
C GLY A 48 63.21 15.27 14.98
N LEU A 49 63.25 15.95 16.13
CA LEU A 49 63.13 17.40 16.36
C LEU A 49 61.76 18.08 16.11
N SER A 50 61.07 18.37 17.19
CA SER A 50 61.14 19.57 18.03
C SER A 50 60.35 20.78 17.52
N ALA A 51 59.34 21.19 18.23
CA ALA A 51 59.16 22.47 18.92
C ALA A 51 57.74 22.91 19.08
N SER A 52 57.27 22.93 20.30
CA SER A 52 56.65 24.03 21.06
C SER A 52 55.27 24.58 20.62
N ALA A 53 54.37 24.45 21.56
CA ALA A 53 53.12 25.23 21.80
C ALA A 53 53.42 26.76 21.96
N PRO A 54 52.44 27.67 22.07
CA PRO A 54 51.35 27.59 23.05
C PRO A 54 50.00 28.25 22.67
N CYS A 55 48.98 27.87 23.41
CA CYS A 55 47.81 28.57 23.92
C CYS A 55 47.66 30.06 23.61
N LYS A 56 46.39 30.46 23.20
CA LYS A 56 45.72 31.64 23.81
C LYS A 56 44.21 31.62 23.52
N SER A 57 43.48 31.67 24.62
CA SER A 57 42.08 32.05 24.80
C SER A 57 41.77 33.47 24.32
N PHE A 58 40.60 33.70 23.76
CA PHE A 58 39.89 34.96 23.98
C PHE A 58 38.39 34.78 23.99
N PHE A 59 37.82 35.38 25.01
CA PHE A 59 36.43 35.62 25.37
C PHE A 59 35.65 36.41 24.28
N SER A 60 34.37 36.18 24.09
CA SER A 60 33.33 37.20 24.33
C SER A 60 31.92 36.72 23.96
N THR A 61 31.08 36.73 24.95
CA THR A 61 29.68 37.21 25.08
C THR A 61 28.55 36.66 24.22
N SER A 62 27.62 36.09 25.00
CA SER A 62 26.20 35.81 24.72
C SER A 62 25.38 37.08 24.38
N PRO A 63 24.12 37.01 23.92
CA PRO A 63 23.03 36.43 24.74
C PRO A 63 21.89 35.71 24.05
N SER A 64 21.29 34.76 24.80
CA SER A 64 19.89 34.40 25.03
C SER A 64 18.91 34.18 23.88
N SER A 65 18.35 33.01 23.82
CA SER A 65 16.93 32.67 24.08
C SER A 65 16.67 31.17 23.92
N ARG A 66 16.36 30.54 25.00
CA ARG A 66 15.19 29.74 25.41
C ARG A 66 14.65 28.68 24.46
N LEU A 67 14.44 27.52 25.13
CA LEU A 67 13.50 26.41 24.91
C LEU A 67 14.15 25.16 24.33
N ASP A 68 13.98 23.94 24.78
CA ASP A 68 13.24 23.35 25.91
C ASP A 68 13.90 22.02 26.27
N LYS A 69 13.98 21.75 27.54
CA LYS A 69 14.34 20.45 28.12
C LYS A 69 13.12 19.53 28.15
N TRP A 70 13.25 18.34 27.64
CA TRP A 70 12.43 17.22 28.07
C TRP A 70 13.24 15.94 28.11
N SER A 71 13.65 15.58 29.31
CA SER A 71 13.89 14.20 29.77
C SER A 71 14.36 14.22 31.21
N SER A 72 13.64 13.59 32.12
CA SER A 72 14.22 12.73 33.12
C SER A 72 13.13 12.08 33.98
N VAL A 73 13.21 10.75 34.02
CA VAL A 73 12.52 9.84 34.94
C VAL A 73 13.27 9.89 36.26
N PRO A 74 12.60 9.95 37.42
CA PRO A 74 13.25 9.83 38.72
C PRO A 74 13.32 8.36 39.18
N SER A 75 14.52 7.94 39.55
CA SER A 75 14.77 6.72 40.34
C SER A 75 14.53 6.99 41.83
N PHE A 76 13.81 6.04 42.44
CA PHE A 76 13.55 5.93 43.88
C PHE A 76 14.75 5.33 44.61
N LEU A 77 15.13 5.88 45.76
CA LEU A 77 15.45 5.27 47.08
C LEU A 77 16.34 6.18 47.93
N GLY A 78 15.94 6.38 49.18
CA GLY A 78 16.83 6.94 50.21
C GLY A 78 16.09 7.72 51.31
N SER A 79 15.82 7.06 52.39
CA SER A 79 15.35 7.52 53.70
C SER A 79 16.17 8.68 54.26
N ASP A 80 15.55 9.78 54.75
CA ASP A 80 15.71 10.12 56.16
C ASP A 80 14.75 11.23 56.66
N ARG A 81 14.39 11.09 57.93
CA ARG A 81 13.47 11.86 58.75
C ARG A 81 13.98 13.26 59.10
N LYS A 82 13.14 14.30 58.92
CA LYS A 82 12.98 15.33 60.00
C LYS A 82 11.66 16.05 59.86
N ARG A 83 10.95 16.12 60.97
CA ARG A 83 9.67 16.87 61.22
C ARG A 83 9.88 18.38 61.13
N SER A 84 8.95 19.09 60.54
CA SER A 84 8.31 20.30 61.11
C SER A 84 7.23 20.85 60.19
N GLY A 85 6.11 21.23 60.79
CA GLY A 85 5.24 22.31 60.36
C GLY A 85 4.26 22.03 59.21
N VAL A 86 3.05 21.58 59.62
CA VAL A 86 1.87 21.56 58.71
C VAL A 86 1.32 22.97 58.62
N GLU A 87 1.39 23.56 57.44
CA GLU A 87 0.49 24.64 57.07
C GLU A 87 -0.35 24.18 55.88
N VAL A 88 -1.57 23.82 56.14
CA VAL A 88 -2.59 23.44 55.14
C VAL A 88 -3.07 24.71 54.46
N ARG A 89 -2.53 25.03 53.30
CA ARG A 89 -3.09 26.01 52.41
C ARG A 89 -3.93 25.28 51.34
N ALA A 90 -5.22 25.27 51.54
CA ALA A 90 -6.18 24.81 50.52
C ALA A 90 -6.05 25.73 49.27
N THR A 91 -5.37 25.20 48.25
CA THR A 91 -5.38 25.83 46.92
C THR A 91 -6.47 25.12 46.14
N SER A 92 -7.53 25.84 45.85
CA SER A 92 -8.60 25.47 44.94
C SER A 92 -8.01 25.07 43.60
N VAL A 93 -8.15 23.79 43.25
CA VAL A 93 -7.82 23.23 41.92
C VAL A 93 -8.82 23.86 40.94
N PRO A 94 -8.38 24.48 39.84
CA PRO A 94 -9.33 24.95 38.83
C PRO A 94 -9.92 23.71 38.11
N GLU A 95 -11.20 23.50 38.30
CA GLU A 95 -12.02 22.44 37.70
C GLU A 95 -12.09 22.49 36.16
N SER A 96 -11.58 23.59 35.55
CA SER A 96 -11.61 23.83 34.13
C SER A 96 -10.53 23.07 33.29
N ALA A 97 -9.46 22.58 33.92
CA ALA A 97 -8.41 21.87 33.18
C ALA A 97 -8.79 20.44 32.77
N GLY A 98 -9.71 19.79 33.50
CA GLY A 98 -10.20 18.43 33.22
C GLY A 98 -11.21 18.37 32.08
N GLU A 99 -12.04 19.38 31.90
CA GLU A 99 -13.02 19.43 30.81
C GLU A 99 -12.38 19.78 29.47
N SER A 100 -11.41 20.69 29.46
CA SER A 100 -10.66 21.04 28.23
C SER A 100 -9.86 19.87 27.67
N ALA A 101 -9.24 19.05 28.51
CA ALA A 101 -8.51 17.85 28.11
C ALA A 101 -9.44 16.74 27.59
N LYS A 102 -10.61 16.55 28.21
CA LYS A 102 -11.64 15.60 27.74
C LYS A 102 -12.27 16.06 26.42
N SER A 103 -12.54 17.33 26.26
CA SER A 103 -13.10 17.91 25.03
C SER A 103 -12.11 17.76 23.85
N SER A 104 -10.83 18.00 24.05
CA SER A 104 -9.81 17.81 23.01
C SER A 104 -9.63 16.34 22.60
N SER A 105 -9.70 15.41 23.55
CA SER A 105 -9.64 13.97 23.29
C SER A 105 -10.88 13.47 22.53
N LEU A 106 -12.06 13.95 22.87
CA LEU A 106 -13.30 13.62 22.17
C LEU A 106 -13.26 14.13 20.73
N MET A 107 -12.82 15.38 20.53
CA MET A 107 -12.70 15.98 19.19
C MET A 107 -11.73 15.19 18.29
N GLN A 108 -10.58 14.75 18.82
CA GLN A 108 -9.64 13.91 18.09
C GLN A 108 -10.24 12.56 17.72
N THR A 109 -11.00 11.95 18.62
CA THR A 109 -11.69 10.67 18.38
C THR A 109 -12.76 10.82 17.30
N LEU A 110 -13.57 11.90 17.37
CA LEU A 110 -14.59 12.21 16.35
C LEU A 110 -13.96 12.48 14.98
N GLN A 111 -12.86 13.24 14.95
CA GLN A 111 -12.12 13.50 13.71
C GLN A 111 -11.57 12.21 13.09
N LEU A 112 -11.01 11.33 13.90
CA LEU A 112 -10.52 10.03 13.42
C LEU A 112 -11.67 9.15 12.93
N GLY A 113 -12.77 9.08 13.67
CA GLY A 113 -13.98 8.34 13.28
C GLY A 113 -14.56 8.85 11.97
N SER A 114 -14.63 10.18 11.78
CA SER A 114 -15.12 10.77 10.52
C SER A 114 -14.21 10.41 9.33
N LEU A 115 -12.88 10.38 9.51
CA LEU A 115 -11.95 9.94 8.47
C LEU A 115 -12.17 8.47 8.08
N PHE A 116 -12.37 7.56 9.04
CA PHE A 116 -12.72 6.17 8.72
C PHE A 116 -14.06 6.06 7.99
N GLY A 117 -15.07 6.82 8.42
CA GLY A 117 -16.37 6.89 7.76
C GLY A 117 -16.26 7.37 6.31
N LEU A 118 -15.54 8.47 6.06
CA LEU A 118 -15.28 8.99 4.71
C LEU A 118 -14.48 8.00 3.86
N TRP A 119 -13.48 7.31 4.44
CA TRP A 119 -12.70 6.30 3.73
C TRP A 119 -13.59 5.17 3.22
N TYR A 120 -14.50 4.67 4.06
CA TYR A 120 -15.43 3.61 3.67
C TYR A 120 -16.44 4.09 2.64
N LEU A 121 -17.02 5.27 2.86
CA LEU A 121 -18.01 5.87 1.97
C LEU A 121 -17.45 6.06 0.56
N PHE A 122 -16.31 6.74 0.41
CA PHE A 122 -15.68 6.94 -0.89
C PHE A 122 -15.26 5.63 -1.54
N ASN A 123 -14.82 4.64 -0.75
CA ASN A 123 -14.46 3.34 -1.31
C ASN A 123 -15.69 2.55 -1.82
N ILE A 124 -16.84 2.64 -1.13
CA ILE A 124 -18.11 2.05 -1.59
C ILE A 124 -18.52 2.68 -2.92
N TYR A 125 -18.63 4.01 -2.96
CA TYR A 125 -19.04 4.71 -4.19
C TYR A 125 -18.07 4.46 -5.34
N PHE A 126 -16.76 4.46 -5.07
CA PHE A 126 -15.78 4.07 -6.07
C PHE A 126 -16.08 2.69 -6.67
N ASN A 127 -16.25 1.66 -5.85
CA ASN A 127 -16.48 0.31 -6.35
C ASN A 127 -17.79 0.19 -7.13
N ILE A 128 -18.86 0.87 -6.70
CA ILE A 128 -20.16 0.87 -7.38
C ILE A 128 -20.05 1.54 -8.75
N TYR A 129 -19.62 2.79 -8.80
CA TYR A 129 -19.56 3.54 -10.06
C TYR A 129 -18.51 2.98 -11.02
N ASN A 130 -17.37 2.55 -10.51
CA ASN A 130 -16.32 1.93 -11.30
C ASN A 130 -16.78 0.62 -11.97
N LYS A 131 -17.52 -0.23 -11.23
CA LYS A 131 -18.12 -1.46 -11.80
C LYS A 131 -19.16 -1.13 -12.85
N GLN A 132 -20.00 -0.11 -12.64
CA GLN A 132 -20.97 0.33 -13.63
C GLN A 132 -20.28 0.82 -14.92
N VAL A 133 -19.20 1.60 -14.80
CA VAL A 133 -18.38 2.07 -15.93
C VAL A 133 -17.79 0.88 -16.67
N LEU A 134 -17.08 -0.02 -15.98
CA LEU A 134 -16.41 -1.17 -16.58
C LEU A 134 -17.35 -2.19 -17.21
N LYS A 135 -18.64 -2.24 -16.77
CA LYS A 135 -19.67 -3.08 -17.37
C LYS A 135 -20.10 -2.57 -18.75
N VAL A 136 -20.17 -1.26 -18.93
CA VAL A 136 -20.63 -0.61 -20.16
C VAL A 136 -19.46 -0.27 -21.09
N TYR A 137 -18.34 0.11 -20.50
CA TYR A 137 -17.10 0.51 -21.18
C TYR A 137 -15.95 -0.40 -20.73
N PRO A 138 -15.72 -1.57 -21.38
CA PRO A 138 -14.79 -2.61 -20.92
C PRO A 138 -13.33 -2.33 -21.32
N TYR A 139 -12.85 -1.12 -21.05
CA TYR A 139 -11.49 -0.66 -21.32
C TYR A 139 -10.79 -0.29 -20.01
N PRO A 140 -10.28 -1.26 -19.25
CA PRO A 140 -9.76 -1.03 -17.91
C PRO A 140 -8.50 -0.16 -17.88
N VAL A 141 -7.67 -0.16 -18.94
CA VAL A 141 -6.48 0.67 -19.01
C VAL A 141 -6.87 2.14 -19.11
N THR A 142 -7.80 2.46 -20.02
CA THR A 142 -8.34 3.83 -20.19
C THR A 142 -9.07 4.30 -18.93
N VAL A 143 -9.91 3.45 -18.32
CA VAL A 143 -10.61 3.79 -17.07
C VAL A 143 -9.61 4.11 -15.95
N THR A 144 -8.54 3.31 -15.82
CA THR A 144 -7.49 3.56 -14.82
C THR A 144 -6.72 4.86 -15.12
N ALA A 145 -6.42 5.12 -16.39
CA ALA A 145 -5.75 6.35 -16.81
C ALA A 145 -6.60 7.60 -16.51
N VAL A 146 -7.92 7.54 -16.74
CA VAL A 146 -8.88 8.61 -16.37
C VAL A 146 -8.90 8.85 -14.86
N GLN A 147 -8.85 7.78 -14.05
CA GLN A 147 -8.79 7.89 -12.59
C GLN A 147 -7.52 8.63 -12.14
N PHE A 148 -6.37 8.30 -12.71
CA PHE A 148 -5.12 9.00 -12.42
C PHE A 148 -5.09 10.42 -12.99
N ALA A 149 -5.71 10.67 -14.15
CA ALA A 149 -5.83 12.01 -14.74
C ALA A 149 -6.61 12.94 -13.79
N VAL A 150 -7.80 12.53 -13.35
CA VAL A 150 -8.60 13.31 -12.39
C VAL A 150 -7.82 13.50 -11.08
N GLY A 151 -7.17 12.46 -10.56
CA GLY A 151 -6.31 12.57 -9.38
C GLY A 151 -5.18 13.57 -9.57
N THR A 152 -4.53 13.58 -10.73
CA THR A 152 -3.47 14.55 -11.08
C THR A 152 -3.99 15.98 -11.10
N VAL A 153 -5.17 16.20 -11.70
CA VAL A 153 -5.80 17.54 -11.70
C VAL A 153 -6.11 17.97 -10.27
N LEU A 154 -6.65 17.09 -9.42
CA LEU A 154 -6.92 17.41 -8.01
C LEU A 154 -5.64 17.75 -7.23
N VAL A 155 -4.54 17.04 -7.46
CA VAL A 155 -3.23 17.33 -6.84
C VAL A 155 -2.71 18.69 -7.29
N ILE A 156 -2.78 19.00 -8.60
CA ILE A 156 -2.36 20.29 -9.13
C ILE A 156 -3.20 21.42 -8.53
N LEU A 157 -4.52 21.26 -8.46
CA LEU A 157 -5.42 22.21 -7.82
C LEU A 157 -5.10 22.41 -6.33
N MET A 158 -4.80 21.34 -5.60
CA MET A 158 -4.40 21.41 -4.19
C MET A 158 -3.10 22.20 -4.00
N TRP A 159 -2.12 22.05 -4.89
CA TRP A 159 -0.85 22.77 -4.83
C TRP A 159 -0.95 24.22 -5.33
N THR A 160 -1.76 24.51 -6.36
CA THR A 160 -1.96 25.86 -6.89
C THR A 160 -2.82 26.73 -5.97
N SER A 161 -3.81 26.11 -5.28
CA SER A 161 -4.62 26.80 -4.27
C SER A 161 -3.93 26.98 -2.91
N ASN A 162 -2.66 26.53 -2.78
CA ASN A 162 -1.91 26.51 -1.52
C ASN A 162 -2.60 25.79 -0.35
N LEU A 163 -3.55 24.92 -0.64
CA LEU A 163 -4.20 24.07 0.36
C LEU A 163 -3.19 23.13 1.02
N TYR A 164 -2.16 22.74 0.26
CA TYR A 164 -1.01 21.97 0.71
C TYR A 164 0.28 22.52 0.04
N LYS A 165 1.36 22.63 0.81
CA LYS A 165 2.62 23.20 0.30
C LYS A 165 3.17 22.33 -0.83
N ARG A 166 3.50 22.97 -1.96
CA ARG A 166 4.18 22.29 -3.07
C ARG A 166 5.56 21.80 -2.62
N PRO A 167 5.86 20.51 -2.73
CA PRO A 167 7.15 19.97 -2.34
C PRO A 167 8.24 20.40 -3.35
N LYS A 168 9.45 20.61 -2.83
CA LYS A 168 10.65 20.71 -3.66
C LYS A 168 11.20 19.29 -3.81
N ILE A 169 11.16 18.75 -5.02
CA ILE A 169 11.53 17.37 -5.31
C ILE A 169 12.78 17.37 -6.16
N SER A 170 13.79 16.60 -5.76
CA SER A 170 14.99 16.38 -6.58
C SER A 170 14.75 15.28 -7.61
N GLY A 171 15.53 15.30 -8.72
CA GLY A 171 15.49 14.24 -9.72
C GLY A 171 15.82 12.87 -9.13
N ALA A 172 16.74 12.79 -8.17
CA ALA A 172 17.09 11.56 -7.48
C ALA A 172 15.90 10.98 -6.69
N GLN A 173 15.11 11.84 -6.03
CA GLN A 173 13.88 11.42 -5.34
C GLN A 173 12.83 10.89 -6.32
N LEU A 174 12.67 11.51 -7.48
CA LEU A 174 11.74 11.01 -8.52
C LEU A 174 12.15 9.61 -9.00
N VAL A 175 13.43 9.38 -9.24
CA VAL A 175 13.95 8.05 -9.63
C VAL A 175 13.72 7.02 -8.53
N ALA A 176 13.89 7.41 -7.26
CA ALA A 176 13.64 6.53 -6.12
C ALA A 176 12.15 6.19 -5.96
N ILE A 177 11.23 7.10 -6.31
CA ILE A 177 9.79 6.89 -6.23
C ILE A 177 9.26 6.12 -7.45
N LEU A 178 9.96 6.13 -8.59
CA LEU A 178 9.51 5.50 -9.83
C LEU A 178 9.06 4.03 -9.66
N PRO A 179 9.83 3.15 -8.98
CA PRO A 179 9.36 1.77 -8.75
C PRO A 179 8.04 1.69 -7.98
N LEU A 180 7.82 2.61 -7.03
CA LEU A 180 6.57 2.69 -6.28
C LEU A 180 5.40 3.11 -7.18
N ALA A 181 5.63 4.07 -8.07
CA ALA A 181 4.64 4.52 -9.04
C ALA A 181 4.29 3.41 -10.03
N VAL A 182 5.27 2.65 -10.52
CA VAL A 182 5.05 1.51 -11.42
C VAL A 182 4.18 0.45 -10.77
N VAL A 183 4.54 -0.02 -9.56
CA VAL A 183 3.74 -1.06 -8.87
C VAL A 183 2.38 -0.52 -8.42
N HIS A 184 2.25 0.77 -8.11
CA HIS A 184 0.96 1.40 -7.82
C HIS A 184 0.05 1.41 -9.05
N THR A 185 0.59 1.79 -10.20
CA THR A 185 -0.12 1.80 -11.48
C THR A 185 -0.61 0.41 -11.85
N LEU A 186 0.28 -0.58 -11.83
CA LEU A 186 -0.06 -1.97 -12.14
C LEU A 186 -1.07 -2.55 -11.15
N GLY A 187 -0.95 -2.26 -9.86
CA GLY A 187 -1.87 -2.75 -8.84
C GLY A 187 -3.30 -2.24 -9.03
N ASN A 188 -3.47 -0.98 -9.42
CA ASN A 188 -4.77 -0.40 -9.72
C ASN A 188 -5.32 -0.89 -11.07
N LEU A 189 -4.47 -0.99 -12.09
CA LEU A 189 -4.85 -1.53 -13.39
C LEU A 189 -5.37 -2.97 -13.24
N PHE A 190 -4.63 -3.86 -12.58
CA PHE A 190 -5.06 -5.24 -12.36
C PHE A 190 -6.33 -5.33 -11.50
N THR A 191 -6.52 -4.41 -10.55
CA THR A 191 -7.80 -4.30 -9.82
C THR A 191 -8.94 -3.99 -10.76
N ASN A 192 -8.79 -3.01 -11.67
CA ASN A 192 -9.81 -2.63 -12.64
C ASN A 192 -10.07 -3.74 -13.67
N MET A 193 -9.03 -4.45 -14.11
CA MET A 193 -9.17 -5.63 -14.96
C MET A 193 -10.01 -6.73 -14.27
N SER A 194 -9.78 -6.99 -13.00
CA SER A 194 -10.59 -7.93 -12.22
C SER A 194 -12.03 -7.44 -12.10
N LEU A 195 -12.24 -6.20 -11.66
CA LEU A 195 -13.57 -5.61 -11.51
C LEU A 195 -14.37 -5.58 -12.83
N GLY A 196 -13.68 -5.50 -13.97
CA GLY A 196 -14.31 -5.62 -15.29
C GLY A 196 -14.87 -7.02 -15.58
N LYS A 197 -14.27 -8.07 -15.04
CA LYS A 197 -14.55 -9.47 -15.39
C LYS A 197 -15.40 -10.22 -14.36
N VAL A 198 -15.25 -9.93 -13.06
CA VAL A 198 -15.93 -10.66 -11.97
C VAL A 198 -16.69 -9.71 -11.05
N ALA A 199 -17.53 -10.27 -10.16
CA ALA A 199 -18.26 -9.47 -9.17
C ALA A 199 -17.33 -8.69 -8.24
N VAL A 200 -17.78 -7.52 -7.77
CA VAL A 200 -17.00 -6.68 -6.82
C VAL A 200 -16.74 -7.45 -5.54
N SER A 201 -17.76 -8.14 -5.00
CA SER A 201 -17.63 -8.98 -3.81
C SER A 201 -16.51 -10.00 -3.97
N PHE A 202 -16.46 -10.70 -5.10
CA PHE A 202 -15.46 -11.72 -5.37
C PHE A 202 -14.04 -11.13 -5.53
N THR A 203 -13.89 -10.01 -6.25
CA THR A 203 -12.61 -9.30 -6.32
C THR A 203 -12.09 -8.98 -4.92
N HIS A 204 -12.95 -8.47 -4.01
CA HIS A 204 -12.55 -8.14 -2.65
C HIS A 204 -12.30 -9.38 -1.77
N THR A 205 -12.98 -10.51 -2.04
CA THR A 205 -12.68 -11.80 -1.40
C THR A 205 -11.28 -12.29 -1.78
N ILE A 206 -10.90 -12.24 -3.08
CA ILE A 206 -9.54 -12.58 -3.53
C ILE A 206 -8.51 -11.62 -2.92
N LYS A 207 -8.85 -10.34 -2.80
CA LYS A 207 -7.97 -9.36 -2.16
C LYS A 207 -7.75 -9.61 -0.65
N ALA A 208 -8.56 -10.46 -0.01
CA ALA A 208 -8.28 -10.93 1.34
C ALA A 208 -6.97 -11.73 1.45
N MET A 209 -6.42 -12.24 0.34
CA MET A 209 -5.10 -12.88 0.31
C MET A 209 -3.90 -11.90 0.39
N GLU A 210 -4.11 -10.59 0.47
CA GLU A 210 -3.00 -9.63 0.62
C GLU A 210 -2.03 -9.96 1.77
N PRO A 211 -2.47 -10.41 2.98
CA PRO A 211 -1.56 -10.82 4.04
C PRO A 211 -0.62 -11.96 3.64
N PHE A 212 -1.11 -12.93 2.86
CA PHE A 212 -0.30 -14.03 2.35
C PHE A 212 0.86 -13.49 1.50
N PHE A 213 0.56 -12.66 0.51
CA PHE A 213 1.59 -12.06 -0.34
C PHE A 213 2.51 -11.12 0.46
N SER A 214 1.99 -10.40 1.45
CA SER A 214 2.80 -9.56 2.33
C SER A 214 3.86 -10.37 3.08
N VAL A 215 3.49 -11.52 3.63
CA VAL A 215 4.40 -12.40 4.36
C VAL A 215 5.45 -12.99 3.43
N VAL A 216 5.04 -13.53 2.27
CA VAL A 216 5.96 -14.11 1.29
C VAL A 216 6.97 -13.07 0.78
N LEU A 217 6.50 -11.90 0.38
CA LEU A 217 7.38 -10.84 -0.13
C LEU A 217 8.28 -10.24 0.96
N SER A 218 7.80 -10.11 2.20
CA SER A 218 8.64 -9.69 3.32
C SER A 218 9.74 -10.70 3.62
N ALA A 219 9.44 -11.99 3.58
CA ALA A 219 10.45 -13.03 3.74
C ALA A 219 11.50 -12.99 2.62
N MET A 220 11.06 -12.83 1.36
CA MET A 220 11.96 -12.81 0.19
C MET A 220 12.84 -11.54 0.12
N PHE A 221 12.28 -10.35 0.36
CA PHE A 221 12.96 -9.08 0.11
C PHE A 221 13.54 -8.42 1.36
N LEU A 222 12.99 -8.70 2.53
CA LEU A 222 13.40 -8.12 3.81
C LEU A 222 14.08 -9.15 4.72
N GLY A 223 14.02 -10.45 4.39
CA GLY A 223 14.53 -11.52 5.25
C GLY A 223 13.73 -11.70 6.56
N GLU A 224 12.53 -11.11 6.65
CA GLU A 224 11.65 -11.22 7.81
C GLU A 224 10.94 -12.57 7.80
N LEU A 225 11.50 -13.58 8.46
CA LEU A 225 10.87 -14.91 8.54
C LEU A 225 9.59 -14.85 9.42
N PRO A 226 8.46 -15.38 8.91
CA PRO A 226 7.22 -15.40 9.66
C PRO A 226 7.28 -16.41 10.82
N THR A 227 6.66 -16.10 11.95
CA THR A 227 6.45 -17.06 13.02
C THR A 227 5.41 -18.11 12.63
N LEU A 228 5.47 -19.29 13.24
CA LEU A 228 4.51 -20.38 12.98
C LEU A 228 3.05 -19.92 13.15
N TRP A 229 2.77 -19.08 14.15
CA TRP A 229 1.46 -18.49 14.39
C TRP A 229 0.98 -17.58 13.23
N VAL A 230 1.89 -16.85 12.62
CA VAL A 230 1.58 -16.04 11.43
C VAL A 230 1.27 -16.95 10.25
N VAL A 231 2.06 -18.00 10.03
CA VAL A 231 1.81 -18.98 8.94
C VAL A 231 0.47 -19.69 9.14
N SER A 232 0.17 -20.17 10.35
CA SER A 232 -1.11 -20.84 10.64
C SER A 232 -2.32 -19.94 10.43
N SER A 233 -2.19 -18.63 10.69
CA SER A 233 -3.27 -17.66 10.42
C SER A 233 -3.55 -17.41 8.93
N LEU A 234 -2.63 -17.80 8.03
CA LEU A 234 -2.83 -17.68 6.58
C LEU A 234 -3.67 -18.84 6.02
N VAL A 235 -3.70 -19.99 6.69
CA VAL A 235 -4.45 -21.17 6.22
C VAL A 235 -5.94 -20.89 6.02
N PRO A 236 -6.68 -20.29 6.99
CA PRO A 236 -8.09 -19.96 6.79
C PRO A 236 -8.29 -18.91 5.70
N ILE A 237 -7.31 -18.01 5.47
CA ILE A 237 -7.40 -17.03 4.38
C ILE A 237 -7.40 -17.73 3.03
N VAL A 238 -6.39 -18.58 2.79
CA VAL A 238 -6.23 -19.30 1.52
C VAL A 238 -7.38 -20.28 1.31
N GLY A 239 -7.74 -21.06 2.31
CA GLY A 239 -8.85 -22.01 2.26
C GLY A 239 -10.20 -21.35 2.01
N GLY A 240 -10.46 -20.22 2.68
CA GLY A 240 -11.69 -19.46 2.50
C GLY A 240 -11.81 -18.85 1.10
N VAL A 241 -10.71 -18.30 0.54
CA VAL A 241 -10.70 -17.78 -0.84
C VAL A 241 -10.85 -18.91 -1.86
N ALA A 242 -10.22 -20.06 -1.66
CA ALA A 242 -10.38 -21.23 -2.51
C ALA A 242 -11.84 -21.70 -2.53
N LEU A 243 -12.46 -21.85 -1.34
CA LEU A 243 -13.86 -22.26 -1.21
C LEU A 243 -14.81 -21.26 -1.88
N ALA A 244 -14.60 -19.96 -1.69
CA ALA A 244 -15.39 -18.93 -2.35
C ALA A 244 -15.22 -18.97 -3.87
N SER A 245 -14.01 -19.25 -4.37
CA SER A 245 -13.70 -19.27 -5.80
C SER A 245 -14.39 -20.42 -6.54
N VAL A 246 -14.45 -21.60 -5.93
CA VAL A 246 -15.09 -22.78 -6.53
C VAL A 246 -16.60 -22.58 -6.70
N THR A 247 -17.21 -21.78 -5.85
CA THR A 247 -18.67 -21.59 -5.81
C THR A 247 -19.12 -20.21 -6.33
N GLU A 248 -18.21 -19.46 -6.94
CA GLU A 248 -18.51 -18.11 -7.46
C GLU A 248 -19.24 -18.17 -8.80
N ALA A 249 -20.46 -17.63 -8.86
CA ALA A 249 -21.26 -17.62 -10.08
C ALA A 249 -20.65 -16.76 -11.20
N SER A 250 -19.92 -15.72 -10.86
CA SER A 250 -19.24 -14.83 -11.81
C SER A 250 -17.79 -15.20 -12.08
N PHE A 251 -17.37 -16.43 -11.72
CA PHE A 251 -15.96 -16.84 -11.82
C PHE A 251 -15.43 -16.68 -13.26
N ASN A 252 -14.26 -16.04 -13.35
CA ASN A 252 -13.54 -15.88 -14.61
C ASN A 252 -12.03 -15.92 -14.32
N TRP A 253 -11.29 -16.78 -15.01
CA TRP A 253 -9.86 -16.96 -14.82
C TRP A 253 -9.05 -15.66 -14.99
N ALA A 254 -9.37 -14.87 -16.01
CA ALA A 254 -8.68 -13.60 -16.24
C ALA A 254 -8.96 -12.61 -15.10
N GLY A 255 -10.20 -12.54 -14.60
CA GLY A 255 -10.56 -11.72 -13.44
C GLY A 255 -9.89 -12.19 -12.16
N PHE A 256 -9.82 -13.52 -11.93
CA PHE A 256 -9.17 -14.13 -10.77
C PHE A 256 -7.67 -13.81 -10.75
N TRP A 257 -6.95 -14.10 -11.83
CA TRP A 257 -5.51 -13.85 -11.92
C TRP A 257 -5.17 -12.36 -11.90
N SER A 258 -6.03 -11.51 -12.45
CA SER A 258 -5.87 -10.05 -12.32
C SER A 258 -5.98 -9.61 -10.86
N ALA A 259 -6.93 -10.13 -10.08
CA ALA A 259 -7.02 -9.83 -8.65
C ALA A 259 -5.78 -10.33 -7.88
N MET A 260 -5.29 -11.53 -8.19
CA MET A 260 -4.05 -12.08 -7.61
C MET A 260 -2.83 -11.21 -7.95
N ALA A 261 -2.66 -10.84 -9.22
CA ALA A 261 -1.59 -9.92 -9.65
C ALA A 261 -1.67 -8.57 -8.95
N SER A 262 -2.89 -8.05 -8.76
CA SER A 262 -3.12 -6.84 -7.97
C SER A 262 -2.65 -6.98 -6.52
N ASN A 263 -2.85 -8.15 -5.89
CA ASN A 263 -2.35 -8.40 -4.53
C ASN A 263 -0.82 -8.38 -4.49
N VAL A 264 -0.16 -9.09 -5.41
CA VAL A 264 1.31 -9.11 -5.51
C VAL A 264 1.85 -7.70 -5.69
N THR A 265 1.33 -6.93 -6.65
CA THR A 265 1.82 -5.58 -6.93
C THR A 265 1.58 -4.61 -5.77
N ASN A 266 0.40 -4.65 -5.14
CA ASN A 266 0.10 -3.80 -3.99
C ASN A 266 0.98 -4.12 -2.78
N GLN A 267 1.25 -5.41 -2.53
CA GLN A 267 2.13 -5.81 -1.42
C GLN A 267 3.61 -5.54 -1.76
N SER A 268 4.03 -5.68 -3.01
CA SER A 268 5.37 -5.25 -3.46
C SER A 268 5.59 -3.76 -3.20
N ARG A 269 4.59 -2.90 -3.47
CA ARG A 269 4.64 -1.48 -3.13
C ARG A 269 4.87 -1.27 -1.62
N ASN A 270 4.13 -1.99 -0.77
CA ASN A 270 4.24 -1.85 0.69
C ASN A 270 5.62 -2.30 1.20
N VAL A 271 6.18 -3.38 0.64
CA VAL A 271 7.50 -3.90 0.99
C VAL A 271 8.61 -2.97 0.48
N LEU A 272 8.50 -2.49 -0.75
CA LEU A 272 9.45 -1.51 -1.32
C LEU A 272 9.42 -0.20 -0.52
N SER A 273 8.24 0.30 -0.16
CA SER A 273 8.11 1.50 0.67
C SER A 273 8.86 1.33 1.99
N LYS A 274 8.74 0.18 2.67
CA LYS A 274 9.51 -0.10 3.89
C LYS A 274 11.03 -0.02 3.63
N LYS A 275 11.51 -0.63 2.53
CA LYS A 275 12.94 -0.66 2.19
C LYS A 275 13.50 0.74 1.90
N PHE A 276 12.71 1.61 1.27
CA PHE A 276 13.11 2.99 0.96
C PHE A 276 12.98 3.94 2.16
N MET A 277 11.96 3.74 3.03
CA MET A 277 11.75 4.59 4.21
C MET A 277 12.79 4.40 5.32
N VAL A 278 13.60 3.32 5.29
CA VAL A 278 14.70 3.10 6.24
C VAL A 278 15.83 4.12 6.03
N LYS A 279 15.95 4.75 4.87
CA LYS A 279 16.87 5.88 4.62
C LYS A 279 16.24 7.19 5.12
N LYS A 280 16.48 7.51 6.37
CA LYS A 280 15.78 8.48 7.22
C LYS A 280 16.01 9.97 6.90
N GLU A 281 16.84 10.35 5.95
CA GLU A 281 17.28 11.74 5.78
C GLU A 281 16.41 12.60 4.85
N GLU A 282 15.49 12.00 4.07
CA GLU A 282 14.60 12.72 3.14
C GLU A 282 13.18 12.13 3.11
N SER A 283 12.57 11.83 4.26
CA SER A 283 11.23 11.25 4.28
C SER A 283 10.18 12.27 3.86
N LEU A 284 9.65 12.08 2.65
CA LEU A 284 8.48 12.81 2.19
C LEU A 284 7.26 12.46 3.05
N ASP A 285 6.45 13.46 3.35
CA ASP A 285 5.15 13.27 3.96
C ASP A 285 4.26 12.34 3.11
N ASN A 286 3.44 11.52 3.74
CA ASN A 286 2.61 10.52 3.08
C ASN A 286 1.65 11.12 2.02
N ILE A 287 1.12 12.31 2.28
CA ILE A 287 0.22 13.02 1.35
C ILE A 287 1.00 13.45 0.10
N THR A 288 2.17 14.04 0.31
CA THR A 288 3.09 14.43 -0.76
C THR A 288 3.53 13.23 -1.60
N LEU A 289 3.94 12.13 -0.93
CA LEU A 289 4.36 10.91 -1.61
C LEU A 289 3.23 10.35 -2.48
N PHE A 290 1.99 10.29 -1.96
CA PHE A 290 0.85 9.83 -2.75
C PHE A 290 0.54 10.74 -3.93
N SER A 291 0.66 12.07 -3.74
CA SER A 291 0.46 13.05 -4.81
C SER A 291 1.45 12.85 -5.96
N ILE A 292 2.74 12.64 -5.64
CA ILE A 292 3.78 12.38 -6.65
C ILE A 292 3.51 11.06 -7.37
N ILE A 293 3.20 10.00 -6.61
CA ILE A 293 2.88 8.69 -7.19
C ILE A 293 1.69 8.80 -8.15
N THR A 294 0.66 9.57 -7.82
CA THR A 294 -0.52 9.76 -8.67
C THR A 294 -0.15 10.41 -10.01
N ILE A 295 0.64 11.51 -9.99
CA ILE A 295 1.09 12.19 -11.20
C ILE A 295 1.97 11.26 -12.04
N MET A 296 2.94 10.57 -11.42
CA MET A 296 3.81 9.63 -12.13
C MET A 296 3.01 8.48 -12.73
N SER A 297 2.01 7.95 -12.02
CA SER A 297 1.14 6.89 -12.51
C SER A 297 0.33 7.33 -13.73
N PHE A 298 -0.13 8.57 -13.76
CA PHE A 298 -0.79 9.13 -14.94
C PHE A 298 0.16 9.21 -16.14
N ILE A 299 1.37 9.77 -15.95
CA ILE A 299 2.38 9.89 -16.99
C ILE A 299 2.77 8.52 -17.55
N LEU A 300 2.89 7.50 -16.69
CA LEU A 300 3.22 6.14 -17.10
C LEU A 300 2.09 5.45 -17.87
N LEU A 301 0.84 5.63 -17.42
CA LEU A 301 -0.29 4.85 -17.94
C LEU A 301 -0.97 5.51 -19.16
N ALA A 302 -0.95 6.83 -19.27
CA ALA A 302 -1.62 7.54 -20.37
C ALA A 302 -1.14 7.10 -21.76
N PRO A 303 0.18 7.03 -22.07
CA PRO A 303 0.66 6.53 -23.36
C PRO A 303 0.30 5.06 -23.57
N VAL A 304 0.36 4.22 -22.52
CA VAL A 304 0.00 2.80 -22.60
C VAL A 304 -1.49 2.64 -22.92
N ALA A 305 -2.36 3.47 -22.34
CA ALA A 305 -3.79 3.45 -22.63
C ALA A 305 -4.09 3.76 -24.09
N VAL A 306 -3.42 4.78 -24.65
CA VAL A 306 -3.57 5.16 -26.07
C VAL A 306 -3.05 4.06 -27.00
N LEU A 307 -1.91 3.44 -26.67
CA LEU A 307 -1.30 2.39 -27.49
C LEU A 307 -2.10 1.07 -27.44
N MET A 308 -2.60 0.67 -26.27
CA MET A 308 -3.27 -0.63 -26.11
C MET A 308 -4.77 -0.58 -26.45
N GLU A 309 -5.47 0.44 -26.03
CA GLU A 309 -6.93 0.54 -26.16
C GLU A 309 -7.36 1.60 -27.20
N GLY A 310 -6.43 2.45 -27.64
CA GLY A 310 -6.68 3.54 -28.57
C GLY A 310 -7.46 4.70 -27.94
N VAL A 311 -7.78 5.70 -28.76
CA VAL A 311 -8.51 6.91 -28.31
C VAL A 311 -10.02 6.63 -28.36
N LYS A 312 -10.52 5.76 -27.50
CA LYS A 312 -11.93 5.31 -27.47
C LYS A 312 -12.80 6.05 -26.45
N PHE A 313 -12.24 7.00 -25.73
CA PHE A 313 -12.96 7.81 -24.73
C PHE A 313 -13.43 9.16 -25.30
N THR A 314 -13.57 9.27 -26.62
CA THR A 314 -14.07 10.47 -27.31
C THR A 314 -15.58 10.43 -27.43
N PRO A 315 -16.27 11.60 -27.38
CA PRO A 315 -17.72 11.66 -27.57
C PRO A 315 -18.18 10.98 -28.86
N SER A 316 -17.44 11.19 -29.97
CA SER A 316 -17.75 10.61 -31.27
C SER A 316 -17.72 9.08 -31.25
N TYR A 317 -16.68 8.47 -30.66
CA TYR A 317 -16.59 7.02 -30.54
C TYR A 317 -17.71 6.46 -29.65
N LEU A 318 -17.97 7.10 -28.51
CA LEU A 318 -18.97 6.64 -27.56
C LEU A 318 -20.39 6.70 -28.15
N GLN A 319 -20.70 7.76 -28.92
CA GLN A 319 -21.96 7.89 -29.63
C GLN A 319 -22.10 6.83 -30.73
N SER A 320 -21.04 6.58 -31.51
CA SER A 320 -21.06 5.52 -32.54
C SER A 320 -21.20 4.12 -31.94
N ALA A 321 -20.73 3.91 -30.70
CA ALA A 321 -20.92 2.67 -29.96
C ALA A 321 -22.30 2.55 -29.26
N GLY A 322 -23.20 3.52 -29.43
CA GLY A 322 -24.53 3.54 -28.84
C GLY A 322 -24.54 3.77 -27.32
N LEU A 323 -23.48 4.37 -26.77
CA LEU A 323 -23.33 4.61 -25.33
C LEU A 323 -23.85 6.00 -24.94
N ASP A 324 -24.50 6.11 -23.80
CA ASP A 324 -24.87 7.39 -23.19
C ASP A 324 -23.62 8.10 -22.66
N VAL A 325 -23.12 9.05 -23.46
CA VAL A 325 -21.88 9.80 -23.18
C VAL A 325 -21.98 10.55 -21.85
N ARG A 326 -23.13 11.20 -21.59
CA ARG A 326 -23.33 11.98 -20.36
C ARG A 326 -23.27 11.09 -19.12
N GLN A 327 -23.98 9.96 -19.17
CA GLN A 327 -24.00 9.01 -18.05
C GLN A 327 -22.63 8.38 -17.82
N LEU A 328 -21.94 7.98 -18.90
CA LEU A 328 -20.61 7.39 -18.81
C LEU A 328 -19.59 8.37 -18.21
N TYR A 329 -19.54 9.60 -18.70
CA TYR A 329 -18.63 10.61 -18.18
C TYR A 329 -18.92 10.99 -16.73
N THR A 330 -20.19 11.16 -16.36
CA THR A 330 -20.60 11.46 -14.99
C THR A 330 -20.18 10.33 -14.05
N ARG A 331 -20.45 9.07 -14.40
CA ARG A 331 -20.06 7.91 -13.59
C ARG A 331 -18.54 7.75 -13.50
N SER A 332 -17.83 7.96 -14.61
CA SER A 332 -16.35 7.91 -14.65
C SER A 332 -15.73 8.99 -13.78
N PHE A 333 -16.27 10.21 -13.83
CA PHE A 333 -15.80 11.33 -13.01
C PHE A 333 -16.04 11.08 -11.52
N ILE A 334 -17.25 10.64 -11.13
CA ILE A 334 -17.56 10.30 -9.73
C ILE A 334 -16.67 9.15 -9.25
N ALA A 335 -16.49 8.10 -10.07
CA ALA A 335 -15.60 7.01 -9.72
C ALA A 335 -14.14 7.48 -9.51
N ALA A 336 -13.64 8.33 -10.40
CA ALA A 336 -12.28 8.87 -10.32
C ALA A 336 -12.08 9.81 -9.12
N LEU A 337 -13.07 10.67 -8.84
CA LEU A 337 -13.07 11.53 -7.66
C LEU A 337 -13.06 10.70 -6.36
N CYS A 338 -13.95 9.72 -6.27
CA CYS A 338 -14.02 8.82 -5.12
C CYS A 338 -12.75 7.98 -4.97
N PHE A 339 -12.14 7.55 -6.10
CA PHE A 339 -10.86 6.83 -6.11
C PHE A 339 -9.75 7.67 -5.45
N HIS A 340 -9.55 8.88 -5.92
CA HIS A 340 -8.54 9.77 -5.35
C HIS A 340 -8.84 10.11 -3.88
N ALA A 341 -10.08 10.44 -3.58
CA ALA A 341 -10.53 10.81 -2.23
C ALA A 341 -10.29 9.68 -1.21
N TYR A 342 -10.71 8.43 -1.50
CA TYR A 342 -10.50 7.36 -0.53
C TYR A 342 -9.02 7.01 -0.34
N GLN A 343 -8.22 7.11 -1.38
CA GLN A 343 -6.77 6.91 -1.29
C GLN A 343 -6.14 8.01 -0.42
N GLN A 344 -6.45 9.27 -0.69
CA GLN A 344 -5.96 10.41 0.09
C GLN A 344 -6.32 10.29 1.57
N VAL A 345 -7.60 10.00 1.87
CA VAL A 345 -8.06 9.79 3.26
C VAL A 345 -7.34 8.60 3.91
N SER A 346 -7.07 7.52 3.18
CA SER A 346 -6.30 6.38 3.69
C SER A 346 -4.89 6.78 4.12
N TYR A 347 -4.20 7.62 3.33
CA TYR A 347 -2.88 8.14 3.71
C TYR A 347 -2.95 9.11 4.90
N MET A 348 -4.01 9.93 4.99
CA MET A 348 -4.25 10.81 6.16
C MET A 348 -4.49 10.00 7.44
N ILE A 349 -5.22 8.88 7.36
CA ILE A 349 -5.41 7.96 8.48
C ILE A 349 -4.08 7.35 8.88
N LEU A 350 -3.28 6.88 7.90
CA LEU A 350 -1.99 6.24 8.16
C LEU A 350 -0.99 7.14 8.90
N GLN A 351 -1.08 8.46 8.73
CA GLN A 351 -0.30 9.43 9.51
C GLN A 351 -0.70 9.52 10.98
N ARG A 352 -1.97 9.20 11.30
CA ARG A 352 -2.56 9.42 12.63
C ARG A 352 -2.69 8.16 13.47
N VAL A 353 -2.66 6.98 12.84
CA VAL A 353 -2.83 5.70 13.53
C VAL A 353 -1.66 4.76 13.28
N SER A 354 -1.49 3.77 14.15
CA SER A 354 -0.50 2.72 13.92
C SER A 354 -0.83 1.91 12.65
N PRO A 355 0.19 1.36 11.96
CA PRO A 355 -0.03 0.50 10.79
C PRO A 355 -0.97 -0.67 11.08
N VAL A 356 -1.00 -1.12 12.32
CA VAL A 356 -1.89 -2.22 12.75
C VAL A 356 -3.34 -1.76 12.80
N THR A 357 -3.61 -0.59 13.37
CA THR A 357 -4.97 -0.01 13.40
C THR A 357 -5.49 0.24 11.98
N HIS A 358 -4.64 0.78 11.11
CA HIS A 358 -4.96 0.95 9.68
C HIS A 358 -5.27 -0.40 9.00
N SER A 359 -4.51 -1.48 9.30
CA SER A 359 -4.75 -2.82 8.76
C SER A 359 -6.11 -3.38 9.19
N VAL A 360 -6.48 -3.20 10.48
CA VAL A 360 -7.83 -3.60 10.96
C VAL A 360 -8.91 -2.81 10.25
N GLY A 361 -8.74 -1.49 10.12
CA GLY A 361 -9.66 -0.65 9.34
C GLY A 361 -9.82 -1.11 7.89
N ASN A 362 -8.74 -1.56 7.26
CA ASN A 362 -8.77 -2.12 5.91
C ASN A 362 -9.55 -3.45 5.83
N CYS A 363 -9.49 -4.30 6.86
CA CYS A 363 -10.31 -5.51 6.93
C CYS A 363 -11.80 -5.16 7.02
N VAL A 364 -12.18 -4.25 7.92
CA VAL A 364 -13.57 -3.79 8.06
C VAL A 364 -14.07 -3.18 6.76
N LYS A 365 -13.26 -2.32 6.12
CA LYS A 365 -13.59 -1.74 4.81
C LYS A 365 -13.94 -2.80 3.77
N ARG A 366 -13.21 -3.92 3.69
CA ARG A 366 -13.50 -5.02 2.76
C ARG A 366 -14.86 -5.66 3.04
N VAL A 367 -15.15 -5.94 4.31
CA VAL A 367 -16.47 -6.46 4.70
C VAL A 367 -17.57 -5.53 4.23
N VAL A 368 -17.45 -4.24 4.53
CA VAL A 368 -18.46 -3.24 4.15
C VAL A 368 -18.63 -3.16 2.63
N VAL A 369 -17.53 -3.17 1.84
CA VAL A 369 -17.60 -3.14 0.38
C VAL A 369 -18.25 -4.43 -0.18
N ILE A 370 -17.92 -5.60 0.36
CA ILE A 370 -18.53 -6.87 -0.08
C ILE A 370 -20.03 -6.82 0.16
N VAL A 371 -20.46 -6.51 1.38
CA VAL A 371 -21.88 -6.47 1.75
C VAL A 371 -22.64 -5.44 0.89
N THR A 372 -22.14 -4.22 0.80
CA THR A 372 -22.80 -3.16 0.03
C THR A 372 -22.85 -3.46 -1.46
N SER A 373 -21.81 -4.09 -2.04
CA SER A 373 -21.81 -4.46 -3.45
C SER A 373 -22.80 -5.59 -3.75
N VAL A 374 -22.90 -6.60 -2.88
CA VAL A 374 -23.90 -7.68 -3.03
C VAL A 374 -25.31 -7.11 -2.97
N LEU A 375 -25.60 -6.24 -2.01
CA LEU A 375 -26.91 -5.61 -1.88
C LEU A 375 -27.24 -4.71 -3.08
N PHE A 376 -26.29 -3.89 -3.51
CA PHE A 376 -26.49 -2.93 -4.60
C PHE A 376 -26.67 -3.61 -5.96
N PHE A 377 -25.81 -4.56 -6.30
CA PHE A 377 -25.84 -5.26 -7.59
C PHE A 377 -26.77 -6.46 -7.59
N ARG A 378 -27.36 -6.82 -6.44
CA ARG A 378 -28.18 -8.02 -6.25
C ARG A 378 -27.48 -9.27 -6.81
N SER A 379 -26.17 -9.37 -6.57
CA SER A 379 -25.37 -10.48 -7.08
C SER A 379 -25.83 -11.78 -6.44
N PRO A 380 -26.04 -12.86 -7.21
CA PRO A 380 -26.35 -14.16 -6.63
C PRO A 380 -25.13 -14.67 -5.87
N VAL A 381 -25.27 -14.90 -4.57
CA VAL A 381 -24.21 -15.42 -3.72
C VAL A 381 -24.69 -16.73 -3.10
N SER A 382 -23.96 -17.82 -3.34
CA SER A 382 -24.29 -19.09 -2.73
C SER A 382 -23.95 -19.09 -1.22
N PRO A 383 -24.64 -19.88 -0.39
CA PRO A 383 -24.29 -20.01 1.04
C PRO A 383 -22.84 -20.46 1.25
N ILE A 384 -22.33 -21.33 0.40
CA ILE A 384 -20.95 -21.84 0.46
C ILE A 384 -19.95 -20.71 0.12
N ASN A 385 -20.24 -19.87 -0.89
CA ASN A 385 -19.43 -18.70 -1.22
C ASN A 385 -19.38 -17.71 -0.04
N THR A 386 -20.55 -17.45 0.58
CA THR A 386 -20.63 -16.59 1.78
C THR A 386 -19.79 -17.14 2.93
N MET A 387 -19.86 -18.46 3.17
CA MET A 387 -19.04 -19.13 4.18
C MET A 387 -17.54 -19.00 3.86
N GLY A 388 -17.12 -19.30 2.63
CA GLY A 388 -15.72 -19.14 2.19
C GLY A 388 -15.20 -17.72 2.36
N THR A 389 -16.00 -16.74 1.95
CA THR A 389 -15.70 -15.31 2.14
C THR A 389 -15.58 -14.96 3.63
N GLY A 390 -16.51 -15.44 4.47
CA GLY A 390 -16.49 -15.24 5.91
C GLY A 390 -15.24 -15.83 6.57
N VAL A 391 -14.87 -17.06 6.20
CA VAL A 391 -13.64 -17.72 6.70
C VAL A 391 -12.39 -16.94 6.27
N ALA A 392 -12.31 -16.49 5.02
CA ALA A 392 -11.20 -15.67 4.55
C ALA A 392 -11.06 -14.37 5.35
N LEU A 393 -12.15 -13.64 5.57
CA LEU A 393 -12.15 -12.39 6.33
C LEU A 393 -11.82 -12.61 7.81
N ALA A 394 -12.34 -13.67 8.43
CA ALA A 394 -11.98 -14.07 9.80
C ALA A 394 -10.48 -14.39 9.90
N GLY A 395 -9.91 -15.08 8.91
CA GLY A 395 -8.48 -15.33 8.80
C GLY A 395 -7.64 -14.05 8.72
N VAL A 396 -8.06 -13.04 7.95
CA VAL A 396 -7.38 -11.73 7.89
C VAL A 396 -7.43 -11.02 9.25
N PHE A 397 -8.55 -11.10 9.95
CA PHE A 397 -8.67 -10.55 11.29
C PHE A 397 -7.74 -11.27 12.29
N LEU A 398 -7.71 -12.61 12.24
CA LEU A 398 -6.80 -13.43 13.04
C LEU A 398 -5.33 -13.08 12.77
N TYR A 399 -4.93 -12.99 11.49
CA TYR A 399 -3.60 -12.55 11.09
C TYR A 399 -3.24 -11.19 11.68
N SER A 400 -4.16 -10.23 11.62
CA SER A 400 -3.95 -8.89 12.18
C SER A 400 -3.76 -8.92 13.70
N ARG A 401 -4.41 -9.84 14.41
CA ARG A 401 -4.24 -10.07 15.86
C ARG A 401 -2.90 -10.72 16.17
N VAL A 402 -2.56 -11.80 15.48
CA VAL A 402 -1.30 -12.54 15.68
C VAL A 402 -0.08 -11.64 15.41
N LYS A 403 -0.11 -10.82 14.37
CA LYS A 403 0.97 -9.89 14.05
C LYS A 403 1.20 -8.80 15.12
N ARG A 404 0.22 -8.55 16.00
CA ARG A 404 0.37 -7.64 17.15
C ARG A 404 1.17 -8.24 18.30
N ILE A 405 1.17 -9.57 18.43
CA ILE A 405 1.87 -10.27 19.49
C ILE A 405 3.36 -10.21 19.13
N LYS A 406 4.10 -9.32 19.78
CA LYS A 406 5.57 -9.28 19.64
C LYS A 406 6.12 -10.63 20.11
N PRO A 407 7.04 -11.28 19.37
CA PRO A 407 7.74 -12.45 19.91
C PRO A 407 8.43 -12.06 21.21
N ASN A 408 8.23 -12.89 22.22
CA ASN A 408 8.90 -12.69 23.50
C ASN A 408 10.40 -12.88 23.28
N PRO A 409 11.29 -11.92 23.56
CA PRO A 409 12.73 -12.05 23.26
C PRO A 409 13.47 -13.11 24.10
N LYS A 410 12.73 -13.91 24.90
CA LYS A 410 13.26 -14.98 25.77
C LYS A 410 13.14 -16.41 25.20
N ALA A 411 12.78 -16.57 23.93
CA ALA A 411 12.62 -17.90 23.30
C ALA A 411 13.54 -18.06 22.07
N ALA A 412 14.75 -17.53 22.13
CA ALA A 412 15.83 -17.81 21.18
C ALA A 412 17.09 -18.20 21.98
#